data_bffb16e0baced0a241251379cff0f4f7
#
_entry.id   bffb16e0baced0a241251379cff0f4f7
#
_cell.length_a   1.000
_cell.length_b   1.000
_cell.length_c   1.000
_cell.angle_alpha   90.00
_cell.angle_beta   90.00
_cell.angle_gamma   90.00
#
_symmetry.space_group_name_H-M   'P 1'
#
loop_
_entity.id
_entity.type
_entity.pdbx_description
1 polymer ?
#
loop_
_entity_poly.entity_id
_entity_poly.type
_entity_poly.pdbx_seq_one_letter_code
_entity_poly.pdbx_strand_id
1 'polypeptide(L)'
;MNIENLRRLINGEALNKPSVSAVEGFAFESKNVRQGYAYIGLGVGADEIAAAVANGAYAVLVEQRCEVIDPEVAFIKVDSLSAALMRLMRFETSYKNLKFCSVNPVQKALLARMSLGKNAEGNAAGLLPEDATQLFIKIMKAGAGDLFFTGDLKILSKIAPLYDTVFSDVDAVCAQGGSLFASSVVCEGVYYPNLNFPKVFTHYLCGLLKYLIRAGFSFKLGDTRNLGHFEPIFINKNFRVVPFGASSQAFIAECDDELFDMEAAFLARNFSGGIEICVPEDFAGSAAATMRFKDFAELKNLSNFHYALVKCQKEELEAILNLAAPEPDLFGEIL
;
A
#
# COMPACT_ATOMS: atom_id res chain seq x y z
N MET A 1 -13.98 18.71 -18.65
CA MET A 1 -13.48 20.01 -18.07
C MET A 1 -13.26 21.00 -19.21
N ASN A 2 -13.72 22.24 -19.09
CA ASN A 2 -13.47 23.27 -20.12
C ASN A 2 -11.98 23.62 -20.19
N ILE A 3 -11.43 23.83 -21.41
CA ILE A 3 -10.00 24.07 -21.63
C ILE A 3 -9.51 25.38 -20.98
N GLU A 4 -10.32 26.43 -21.01
CA GLU A 4 -9.95 27.70 -20.36
C GLU A 4 -9.89 27.54 -18.82
N ASN A 5 -10.81 26.75 -18.22
CA ASN A 5 -10.76 26.44 -16.81
C ASN A 5 -9.55 25.55 -16.48
N LEU A 6 -9.27 24.54 -17.31
CA LEU A 6 -8.08 23.70 -17.19
C LEU A 6 -6.83 24.59 -17.17
N ARG A 7 -6.66 25.45 -18.19
CA ARG A 7 -5.52 26.37 -18.31
C ARG A 7 -5.34 27.25 -17.07
N ARG A 8 -6.44 27.85 -16.57
CA ARG A 8 -6.39 28.70 -15.37
C ARG A 8 -6.02 27.91 -14.11
N LEU A 9 -6.61 26.74 -13.92
CA LEU A 9 -6.33 25.89 -12.77
C LEU A 9 -4.87 25.44 -12.69
N ILE A 10 -4.28 25.09 -13.84
CA ILE A 10 -2.89 24.65 -13.90
C ILE A 10 -1.88 25.82 -13.99
N ASN A 11 -2.36 27.06 -14.07
CA ASN A 11 -1.54 28.24 -14.32
C ASN A 11 -0.73 28.11 -15.62
N GLY A 12 -1.41 27.64 -16.69
CA GLY A 12 -0.81 27.38 -18.00
C GLY A 12 -0.84 28.56 -18.96
N GLU A 13 0.19 28.65 -19.80
CA GLU A 13 0.29 29.53 -20.95
C GLU A 13 -0.29 28.82 -22.19
N ALA A 14 -1.29 29.40 -22.84
CA ALA A 14 -1.77 28.85 -24.10
C ALA A 14 -0.77 29.20 -25.23
N LEU A 15 -0.33 28.17 -25.96
CA LEU A 15 0.58 28.36 -27.11
C LEU A 15 -0.16 28.65 -28.40
N ASN A 16 -1.48 28.40 -28.46
CA ASN A 16 -2.35 28.67 -29.60
C ASN A 16 -3.77 29.02 -29.13
N LYS A 17 -4.65 29.27 -30.10
CA LYS A 17 -6.09 29.47 -29.86
C LYS A 17 -6.85 28.30 -30.50
N PRO A 18 -7.12 27.24 -29.73
CA PRO A 18 -7.75 26.05 -30.28
C PRO A 18 -9.24 26.26 -30.58
N SER A 19 -9.80 25.43 -31.45
CA SER A 19 -11.24 25.37 -31.70
C SER A 19 -11.98 24.50 -30.70
N VAL A 20 -11.29 23.54 -30.08
CA VAL A 20 -11.87 22.65 -29.05
C VAL A 20 -12.15 23.40 -27.76
N SER A 21 -13.23 23.07 -27.09
CA SER A 21 -13.71 23.79 -25.89
C SER A 21 -13.52 23.04 -24.58
N ALA A 22 -13.42 21.71 -24.60
CA ALA A 22 -13.38 20.89 -23.40
C ALA A 22 -12.57 19.61 -23.59
N VAL A 23 -12.07 19.06 -22.47
CA VAL A 23 -11.47 17.74 -22.37
C VAL A 23 -12.32 16.83 -21.50
N GLU A 24 -12.36 15.52 -21.84
CA GLU A 24 -13.16 14.52 -21.16
C GLU A 24 -12.34 13.63 -20.22
N GLY A 25 -11.03 13.53 -20.47
CA GLY A 25 -10.14 12.69 -19.70
C GLY A 25 -8.67 13.09 -19.85
N PHE A 26 -7.80 12.31 -19.24
CA PHE A 26 -6.36 12.54 -19.21
C PHE A 26 -5.61 11.25 -19.52
N ALA A 27 -4.48 11.38 -20.21
CA ALA A 27 -3.56 10.26 -20.48
C ALA A 27 -2.11 10.74 -20.40
N PHE A 28 -1.21 9.85 -19.93
CA PHE A 28 0.24 10.08 -19.84
C PHE A 28 1.02 9.38 -20.96
N GLU A 29 0.41 8.41 -21.63
CA GLU A 29 1.00 7.70 -22.77
C GLU A 29 0.15 7.94 -24.01
N SER A 30 0.78 8.19 -25.15
CA SER A 30 0.09 8.47 -26.41
C SER A 30 -0.88 7.37 -26.81
N LYS A 31 -0.50 6.11 -26.59
CA LYS A 31 -1.37 4.92 -26.88
C LYS A 31 -2.65 4.86 -26.05
N ASN A 32 -2.69 5.52 -24.89
CA ASN A 32 -3.84 5.59 -23.99
C ASN A 32 -4.73 6.81 -24.24
N VAL A 33 -4.33 7.69 -25.14
CA VAL A 33 -5.13 8.84 -25.56
C VAL A 33 -6.36 8.36 -26.32
N ARG A 34 -7.50 8.96 -26.03
CA ARG A 34 -8.75 8.81 -26.75
C ARG A 34 -9.23 10.18 -27.20
N GLN A 35 -10.14 10.20 -28.18
CA GLN A 35 -10.76 11.44 -28.60
C GLN A 35 -11.32 12.21 -27.39
N GLY A 36 -11.01 13.50 -27.31
CA GLY A 36 -11.42 14.35 -26.20
C GLY A 36 -10.49 14.37 -25.00
N TYR A 37 -9.37 13.61 -24.99
CA TYR A 37 -8.46 13.57 -23.85
C TYR A 37 -7.43 14.71 -23.88
N ALA A 38 -6.98 15.10 -22.70
CA ALA A 38 -5.74 15.86 -22.54
C ALA A 38 -4.56 14.90 -22.39
N TYR A 39 -3.57 15.04 -23.23
CA TYR A 39 -2.29 14.35 -23.13
C TYR A 39 -1.33 15.13 -22.21
N ILE A 40 -0.71 14.44 -21.27
CA ILE A 40 0.24 15.00 -20.32
C ILE A 40 1.65 14.55 -20.71
N GLY A 41 2.39 15.41 -21.33
CA GLY A 41 3.72 15.13 -21.90
C GLY A 41 4.84 15.27 -20.86
N LEU A 42 5.01 14.25 -20.01
CA LEU A 42 6.08 14.18 -19.01
C LEU A 42 7.42 13.84 -19.67
N GLY A 43 8.26 14.85 -19.95
CA GLY A 43 9.63 14.64 -20.48
C GLY A 43 9.69 13.97 -21.85
N VAL A 44 8.64 14.11 -22.68
CA VAL A 44 8.49 13.41 -23.96
C VAL A 44 8.97 14.23 -25.13
N GLY A 45 9.37 13.53 -26.21
CA GLY A 45 9.77 14.14 -27.48
C GLY A 45 8.59 14.50 -28.37
N ALA A 46 8.89 15.17 -29.50
CA ALA A 46 7.90 15.61 -30.48
C ALA A 46 7.09 14.45 -31.08
N ASP A 47 7.69 13.26 -31.27
CA ASP A 47 7.05 12.09 -31.86
C ASP A 47 5.90 11.58 -30.97
N GLU A 48 6.09 11.56 -29.66
CA GLU A 48 5.05 11.17 -28.70
C GLU A 48 3.88 12.17 -28.68
N ILE A 49 4.19 13.46 -28.78
CA ILE A 49 3.17 14.52 -28.89
C ILE A 49 2.38 14.34 -30.19
N ALA A 50 3.06 14.09 -31.30
CA ALA A 50 2.42 13.86 -32.60
C ALA A 50 1.52 12.61 -32.57
N ALA A 51 1.99 11.53 -31.94
CA ALA A 51 1.20 10.32 -31.75
C ALA A 51 -0.05 10.58 -30.87
N ALA A 52 0.08 11.36 -29.82
CA ALA A 52 -1.05 11.73 -28.96
C ALA A 52 -2.13 12.55 -29.70
N VAL A 53 -1.69 13.52 -30.51
CA VAL A 53 -2.60 14.33 -31.36
C VAL A 53 -3.29 13.43 -32.40
N ALA A 54 -2.53 12.57 -33.09
CA ALA A 54 -3.10 11.62 -34.05
C ALA A 54 -4.11 10.65 -33.44
N ASN A 55 -3.96 10.29 -32.15
CA ASN A 55 -4.89 9.47 -31.39
C ASN A 55 -6.12 10.25 -30.85
N GLY A 56 -6.24 11.53 -31.15
CA GLY A 56 -7.42 12.34 -30.83
C GLY A 56 -7.31 13.16 -29.54
N ALA A 57 -6.11 13.55 -29.12
CA ALA A 57 -5.95 14.51 -28.03
C ALA A 57 -6.61 15.84 -28.37
N TYR A 58 -7.36 16.41 -27.41
CA TYR A 58 -7.93 17.76 -27.50
C TYR A 58 -7.07 18.79 -26.78
N ALA A 59 -6.20 18.35 -25.90
CA ALA A 59 -5.21 19.21 -25.26
C ALA A 59 -3.88 18.48 -25.10
N VAL A 60 -2.79 19.22 -25.15
CA VAL A 60 -1.42 18.76 -24.88
C VAL A 60 -0.82 19.67 -23.82
N LEU A 61 -0.43 19.08 -22.67
CA LEU A 61 0.21 19.78 -21.57
C LEU A 61 1.70 19.47 -21.56
N VAL A 62 2.54 20.51 -21.59
CA VAL A 62 4.00 20.37 -21.66
C VAL A 62 4.70 21.36 -20.72
N GLU A 63 5.94 21.06 -20.32
CA GLU A 63 6.80 22.00 -19.56
C GLU A 63 7.63 22.90 -20.47
N GLN A 64 7.97 22.42 -21.64
CA GLN A 64 8.75 23.18 -22.63
C GLN A 64 7.87 23.57 -23.80
N ARG A 65 8.18 24.72 -24.43
CA ARG A 65 7.49 25.12 -25.66
C ARG A 65 7.75 24.05 -26.73
N CYS A 66 6.70 23.61 -27.38
CA CYS A 66 6.74 22.73 -28.54
C CYS A 66 6.04 23.35 -29.73
N GLU A 67 6.24 22.77 -30.89
CA GLU A 67 5.52 23.17 -32.12
C GLU A 67 4.04 22.83 -32.01
N VAL A 68 3.20 23.73 -32.45
CA VAL A 68 1.75 23.50 -32.57
C VAL A 68 1.50 22.79 -33.90
N ILE A 69 1.43 21.47 -33.83
CA ILE A 69 1.26 20.60 -35.01
C ILE A 69 -0.17 20.53 -35.53
N ASP A 70 -1.15 20.85 -34.68
CA ASP A 70 -2.56 20.94 -35.02
C ASP A 70 -3.17 22.17 -34.35
N PRO A 71 -3.64 23.17 -35.12
CA PRO A 71 -4.21 24.41 -34.56
C PRO A 71 -5.55 24.19 -33.83
N GLU A 72 -6.25 23.09 -34.04
CA GLU A 72 -7.51 22.80 -33.39
C GLU A 72 -7.30 22.25 -31.95
N VAL A 73 -6.16 21.64 -31.68
CA VAL A 73 -5.78 21.08 -30.36
C VAL A 73 -5.21 22.18 -29.46
N ALA A 74 -5.55 22.16 -28.18
CA ALA A 74 -5.03 23.12 -27.20
C ALA A 74 -3.61 22.74 -26.75
N PHE A 75 -2.62 23.52 -27.10
CA PHE A 75 -1.26 23.36 -26.59
C PHE A 75 -1.06 24.29 -25.38
N ILE A 76 -0.81 23.73 -24.22
CA ILE A 76 -0.70 24.44 -22.94
C ILE A 76 0.65 24.17 -22.31
N LYS A 77 1.47 25.21 -22.16
CA LYS A 77 2.72 25.16 -21.45
C LYS A 77 2.49 25.46 -19.97
N VAL A 78 3.13 24.69 -19.09
CA VAL A 78 3.19 24.94 -17.64
C VAL A 78 4.64 25.01 -17.19
N ASP A 79 4.90 25.69 -16.08
CA ASP A 79 6.26 25.74 -15.50
C ASP A 79 6.67 24.40 -14.86
N SER A 80 5.70 23.67 -14.32
CA SER A 80 5.89 22.32 -13.76
C SER A 80 4.61 21.51 -13.91
N LEU A 81 4.71 20.38 -14.61
CA LEU A 81 3.60 19.41 -14.74
C LEU A 81 3.22 18.84 -13.37
N SER A 82 4.19 18.51 -12.53
CA SER A 82 3.91 18.03 -11.17
C SER A 82 3.06 19.00 -10.36
N ALA A 83 3.41 20.31 -10.40
CA ALA A 83 2.61 21.33 -9.70
C ALA A 83 1.23 21.53 -10.35
N ALA A 84 1.13 21.46 -11.68
CA ALA A 84 -0.12 21.55 -12.42
C ALA A 84 -1.07 20.42 -12.09
N LEU A 85 -0.58 19.16 -12.09
CA LEU A 85 -1.36 17.97 -11.74
C LEU A 85 -1.82 18.01 -10.28
N MET A 86 -0.97 18.48 -9.36
CA MET A 86 -1.33 18.66 -7.96
C MET A 86 -2.48 19.66 -7.78
N ARG A 87 -2.48 20.78 -8.53
CA ARG A 87 -3.59 21.75 -8.51
C ARG A 87 -4.89 21.14 -9.03
N LEU A 88 -4.81 20.34 -10.11
CA LEU A 88 -5.97 19.63 -10.65
C LEU A 88 -6.52 18.62 -9.64
N MET A 89 -5.67 17.83 -9.01
CA MET A 89 -6.11 16.88 -7.99
C MET A 89 -6.80 17.57 -6.82
N ARG A 90 -6.24 18.67 -6.31
CA ARG A 90 -6.87 19.46 -5.24
C ARG A 90 -8.23 20.01 -5.64
N PHE A 91 -8.32 20.52 -6.85
CA PHE A 91 -9.59 21.02 -7.38
C PHE A 91 -10.64 19.93 -7.46
N GLU A 92 -10.30 18.78 -8.07
CA GLU A 92 -11.23 17.64 -8.20
C GLU A 92 -11.63 17.06 -6.84
N THR A 93 -10.67 16.97 -5.91
CA THR A 93 -10.93 16.56 -4.53
C THR A 93 -12.00 17.42 -3.87
N SER A 94 -11.85 18.74 -3.97
CA SER A 94 -12.81 19.69 -3.41
C SER A 94 -14.14 19.70 -4.18
N TYR A 95 -14.08 19.75 -5.51
CA TYR A 95 -15.26 19.82 -6.37
C TYR A 95 -16.18 18.61 -6.23
N LYS A 96 -15.59 17.42 -6.15
CA LYS A 96 -16.31 16.15 -5.99
C LYS A 96 -16.57 15.78 -4.53
N ASN A 97 -16.11 16.61 -3.58
CA ASN A 97 -16.19 16.30 -2.14
C ASN A 97 -15.63 14.90 -1.81
N LEU A 98 -14.46 14.57 -2.39
CA LEU A 98 -13.81 13.29 -2.14
C LEU A 98 -13.40 13.20 -0.68
N LYS A 99 -13.55 12.03 -0.10
CA LYS A 99 -13.19 11.74 1.28
C LYS A 99 -11.88 10.94 1.32
N PHE A 100 -11.06 11.22 2.33
CA PHE A 100 -9.78 10.55 2.50
C PHE A 100 -9.62 10.06 3.92
N CYS A 101 -8.93 8.92 4.05
CA CYS A 101 -8.66 8.32 5.33
C CYS A 101 -7.24 7.75 5.37
N SER A 102 -6.49 8.07 6.43
CA SER A 102 -5.20 7.46 6.67
C SER A 102 -5.35 6.10 7.32
N VAL A 103 -4.50 5.17 6.90
CA VAL A 103 -4.44 3.79 7.40
C VAL A 103 -3.00 3.40 7.69
N ASN A 104 -2.81 2.51 8.68
CA ASN A 104 -1.51 1.93 8.95
C ASN A 104 -1.14 0.82 7.92
N PRO A 105 0.12 0.32 7.92
CA PRO A 105 0.56 -0.69 6.95
C PRO A 105 -0.31 -1.96 6.95
N VAL A 106 -0.69 -2.48 8.10
CA VAL A 106 -1.54 -3.67 8.22
C VAL A 106 -2.94 -3.43 7.66
N GLN A 107 -3.57 -2.29 7.99
CA GLN A 107 -4.88 -1.93 7.45
C GLN A 107 -4.84 -1.72 5.94
N LYS A 108 -3.75 -1.14 5.42
CA LYS A 108 -3.51 -1.00 3.97
C LYS A 108 -3.42 -2.38 3.30
N ALA A 109 -2.66 -3.30 3.87
CA ALA A 109 -2.53 -4.67 3.36
C ALA A 109 -3.86 -5.42 3.39
N LEU A 110 -4.69 -5.25 4.42
CA LEU A 110 -6.04 -5.80 4.50
C LEU A 110 -6.94 -5.23 3.40
N LEU A 111 -6.98 -3.91 3.24
CA LEU A 111 -7.79 -3.23 2.21
C LEU A 111 -7.42 -3.66 0.80
N ALA A 112 -6.15 -3.96 0.53
CA ALA A 112 -5.69 -4.45 -0.76
C ALA A 112 -6.30 -5.82 -1.14
N ARG A 113 -6.76 -6.58 -0.15
CA ARG A 113 -7.34 -7.94 -0.31
C ARG A 113 -8.85 -7.99 -0.10
N MET A 114 -9.42 -6.91 0.43
CA MET A 114 -10.87 -6.80 0.60
C MET A 114 -11.55 -6.42 -0.71
N SER A 115 -12.76 -6.94 -0.90
CA SER A 115 -13.69 -6.41 -1.90
C SER A 115 -14.64 -5.45 -1.21
N LEU A 116 -14.57 -4.18 -1.60
CA LEU A 116 -15.46 -3.15 -1.07
C LEU A 116 -16.61 -2.91 -2.04
N GLY A 117 -17.84 -2.95 -1.53
CA GLY A 117 -19.03 -2.52 -2.24
C GLY A 117 -19.24 -1.02 -2.11
N LYS A 118 -20.33 -0.54 -2.68
CA LYS A 118 -20.74 0.86 -2.52
C LYS A 118 -21.51 1.04 -1.22
N ASN A 119 -21.51 2.26 -0.69
CA ASN A 119 -22.38 2.65 0.41
C ASN A 119 -23.82 2.96 -0.07
N ALA A 120 -24.71 3.31 0.84
CA ALA A 120 -26.11 3.62 0.54
C ALA A 120 -26.28 4.84 -0.41
N GLU A 121 -25.30 5.74 -0.45
CA GLU A 121 -25.29 6.91 -1.33
C GLU A 121 -24.76 6.58 -2.74
N GLY A 122 -24.30 5.37 -2.95
CA GLY A 122 -23.69 4.91 -4.21
C GLY A 122 -22.21 5.24 -4.36
N ASN A 123 -21.56 5.77 -3.31
CA ASN A 123 -20.15 6.12 -3.32
C ASN A 123 -19.29 4.86 -3.27
N ALA A 124 -18.17 4.87 -3.99
CA ALA A 124 -17.18 3.82 -3.94
C ALA A 124 -16.12 4.09 -2.87
N ALA A 125 -15.44 3.03 -2.42
CA ALA A 125 -14.27 3.13 -1.57
C ALA A 125 -13.10 2.32 -2.13
N GLY A 126 -11.86 2.74 -1.84
CA GLY A 126 -10.68 1.98 -2.26
C GLY A 126 -9.35 2.62 -1.87
N LEU A 127 -8.28 1.85 -2.07
CA LEU A 127 -6.91 2.35 -1.85
C LEU A 127 -6.49 3.34 -2.94
N LEU A 128 -5.73 4.36 -2.55
CA LEU A 128 -5.00 5.18 -3.50
C LEU A 128 -3.76 4.42 -4.02
N PRO A 129 -3.48 4.49 -5.33
CA PRO A 129 -2.23 4.00 -5.88
C PRO A 129 -1.01 4.78 -5.34
N GLU A 130 0.14 4.13 -5.25
CA GLU A 130 1.43 4.76 -4.90
C GLU A 130 2.06 5.47 -6.10
N ASP A 131 1.85 4.93 -7.30
CA ASP A 131 2.31 5.56 -8.54
C ASP A 131 1.56 6.87 -8.80
N ALA A 132 2.32 7.95 -9.03
CA ALA A 132 1.78 9.30 -9.15
C ALA A 132 0.83 9.46 -10.35
N THR A 133 1.08 8.76 -11.45
CA THR A 133 0.26 8.84 -12.67
C THR A 133 -1.07 8.11 -12.47
N GLN A 134 -1.01 6.93 -11.84
CA GLN A 134 -2.20 6.17 -11.50
C GLN A 134 -3.04 6.87 -10.43
N LEU A 135 -2.38 7.48 -9.43
CA LEU A 135 -3.03 8.31 -8.41
C LEU A 135 -3.82 9.45 -9.06
N PHE A 136 -3.18 10.21 -9.95
CA PHE A 136 -3.82 11.29 -10.69
C PHE A 136 -5.05 10.77 -11.45
N ILE A 137 -4.89 9.75 -12.26
CA ILE A 137 -5.98 9.15 -13.04
C ILE A 137 -7.12 8.64 -12.14
N LYS A 138 -6.79 8.05 -10.98
CA LYS A 138 -7.79 7.57 -10.00
C LYS A 138 -8.64 8.73 -9.48
N ILE A 139 -8.02 9.84 -9.07
CA ILE A 139 -8.73 11.02 -8.56
C ILE A 139 -9.57 11.68 -9.67
N MET A 140 -9.01 11.79 -10.87
CA MET A 140 -9.74 12.39 -12.01
C MET A 140 -10.99 11.57 -12.40
N LYS A 141 -10.95 10.24 -12.26
CA LYS A 141 -12.07 9.33 -12.54
C LYS A 141 -13.03 9.09 -11.37
N ALA A 142 -12.68 9.56 -10.17
CA ALA A 142 -13.51 9.36 -8.98
C ALA A 142 -14.91 9.94 -9.13
N GLY A 143 -15.89 9.27 -8.55
CA GLY A 143 -17.25 9.79 -8.37
C GLY A 143 -17.33 10.80 -7.23
N ALA A 144 -18.38 11.61 -7.21
CA ALA A 144 -18.61 12.53 -6.11
C ALA A 144 -18.84 11.75 -4.81
N GLY A 145 -18.14 12.15 -3.73
CA GLY A 145 -18.26 11.52 -2.41
C GLY A 145 -17.49 10.21 -2.24
N ASP A 146 -16.73 9.75 -3.23
CA ASP A 146 -15.90 8.55 -3.11
C ASP A 146 -14.88 8.67 -1.96
N LEU A 147 -14.62 7.55 -1.29
CA LEU A 147 -13.70 7.45 -0.16
C LEU A 147 -12.39 6.75 -0.56
N PHE A 148 -11.27 7.36 -0.23
CA PHE A 148 -9.96 6.81 -0.52
C PHE A 148 -9.12 6.60 0.73
N PHE A 149 -8.44 5.46 0.81
CA PHE A 149 -7.51 5.10 1.88
C PHE A 149 -6.07 5.17 1.38
N THR A 150 -5.16 5.64 2.22
CA THR A 150 -3.72 5.61 1.97
C THR A 150 -2.93 5.66 3.27
N GLY A 151 -1.72 5.06 3.27
CA GLY A 151 -0.72 5.25 4.34
C GLY A 151 0.20 6.45 4.11
N ASP A 152 0.16 7.07 2.93
CA ASP A 152 1.04 8.19 2.59
C ASP A 152 0.48 9.54 3.09
N LEU A 153 0.89 9.91 4.30
CA LEU A 153 0.51 11.21 4.92
C LEU A 153 1.06 12.41 4.14
N LYS A 154 2.17 12.24 3.40
CA LYS A 154 2.75 13.34 2.60
C LYS A 154 1.85 13.66 1.40
N ILE A 155 1.30 12.63 0.76
CA ILE A 155 0.36 12.85 -0.33
C ILE A 155 -0.96 13.41 0.19
N LEU A 156 -1.49 12.88 1.31
CA LEU A 156 -2.72 13.39 1.93
C LEU A 156 -2.63 14.87 2.25
N SER A 157 -1.57 15.32 2.90
CA SER A 157 -1.38 16.74 3.24
C SER A 157 -1.34 17.66 2.01
N LYS A 158 -1.00 17.11 0.84
CA LYS A 158 -0.93 17.87 -0.41
C LYS A 158 -2.27 17.95 -1.15
N ILE A 159 -3.08 16.88 -1.13
CA ILE A 159 -4.32 16.80 -1.93
C ILE A 159 -5.58 17.02 -1.11
N ALA A 160 -5.56 16.69 0.19
CA ALA A 160 -6.70 16.75 1.08
C ALA A 160 -6.28 17.31 2.45
N PRO A 161 -6.49 18.59 2.72
CA PRO A 161 -6.10 19.19 4.01
C PRO A 161 -6.90 18.64 5.20
N LEU A 162 -8.06 18.05 4.94
CA LEU A 162 -8.89 17.36 5.92
C LEU A 162 -9.03 15.90 5.51
N TYR A 163 -8.64 15.00 6.40
CA TYR A 163 -8.79 13.56 6.25
C TYR A 163 -9.05 12.90 7.60
N ASP A 164 -9.72 11.77 7.56
CA ASP A 164 -9.93 10.93 8.74
C ASP A 164 -8.76 9.98 8.95
N THR A 165 -8.76 9.29 10.10
CA THR A 165 -7.82 8.22 10.41
C THR A 165 -8.59 6.98 10.85
N VAL A 166 -8.23 5.81 10.32
CA VAL A 166 -8.74 4.54 10.84
C VAL A 166 -7.95 4.19 12.10
N PHE A 167 -8.55 4.43 13.25
CA PHE A 167 -7.97 4.08 14.54
C PHE A 167 -8.06 2.58 14.81
N SER A 168 -7.14 2.07 15.63
CA SER A 168 -7.25 0.73 16.19
C SER A 168 -8.43 0.64 17.15
N ASP A 169 -9.12 -0.51 17.16
CA ASP A 169 -10.14 -0.80 18.19
C ASP A 169 -9.47 -1.52 19.36
N VAL A 170 -9.08 -0.78 20.38
CA VAL A 170 -8.42 -1.32 21.59
C VAL A 170 -9.33 -2.24 22.42
N ASP A 171 -10.63 -2.11 22.25
CA ASP A 171 -11.64 -2.95 22.90
C ASP A 171 -11.99 -4.20 22.08
N ALA A 172 -11.25 -4.44 20.99
CA ALA A 172 -11.46 -5.62 20.15
C ALA A 172 -11.33 -6.91 20.96
N VAL A 173 -12.40 -7.71 20.97
CA VAL A 173 -12.44 -8.98 21.68
C VAL A 173 -11.89 -10.07 20.74
N CYS A 174 -10.67 -10.55 21.04
CA CYS A 174 -10.21 -11.83 20.51
C CYS A 174 -10.96 -12.95 21.20
N ALA A 175 -11.62 -13.82 20.46
CA ALA A 175 -12.15 -15.05 21.02
C ALA A 175 -10.99 -15.92 21.53
N GLN A 176 -11.21 -16.59 22.67
CA GLN A 176 -10.20 -17.50 23.24
C GLN A 176 -9.89 -18.65 22.27
N GLY A 177 -8.61 -18.99 22.15
CA GLY A 177 -8.13 -20.06 21.27
C GLY A 177 -7.35 -19.53 20.07
N GLY A 178 -6.92 -20.43 19.20
CA GLY A 178 -6.08 -20.15 18.05
C GLY A 178 -4.58 -20.08 18.39
N SER A 179 -3.75 -20.04 17.33
CA SER A 179 -2.31 -19.87 17.45
C SER A 179 -1.93 -18.39 17.47
N LEU A 180 -0.64 -18.09 17.60
CA LEU A 180 -0.12 -16.72 17.46
C LEU A 180 -0.49 -16.10 16.08
N PHE A 181 -0.57 -16.94 15.05
CA PHE A 181 -0.81 -16.55 13.65
C PHE A 181 -2.24 -16.79 13.16
N ALA A 182 -3.14 -17.21 14.06
CA ALA A 182 -4.55 -17.40 13.73
C ALA A 182 -5.42 -16.88 14.86
N SER A 183 -6.49 -16.18 14.50
CA SER A 183 -7.39 -15.54 15.45
C SER A 183 -8.85 -15.70 15.04
N SER A 184 -9.73 -15.55 16.02
CA SER A 184 -11.15 -15.30 15.79
C SER A 184 -11.52 -14.03 16.53
N VAL A 185 -12.28 -13.16 15.90
CA VAL A 185 -12.62 -11.85 16.47
C VAL A 185 -14.13 -11.60 16.45
N VAL A 186 -14.60 -10.84 17.41
CA VAL A 186 -15.95 -10.26 17.39
C VAL A 186 -15.81 -8.77 17.18
N CYS A 187 -16.41 -8.26 16.11
CA CYS A 187 -16.40 -6.84 15.77
C CYS A 187 -17.83 -6.38 15.45
N GLU A 188 -18.30 -5.32 16.14
CA GLU A 188 -19.66 -4.78 15.99
C GLU A 188 -20.77 -5.87 16.02
N GLY A 189 -20.60 -6.85 16.93
CA GLY A 189 -21.54 -7.95 17.12
C GLY A 189 -21.45 -9.08 16.07
N VAL A 190 -20.56 -8.98 15.09
CA VAL A 190 -20.33 -10.02 14.09
C VAL A 190 -19.13 -10.85 14.47
N TYR A 191 -19.28 -12.18 14.44
CA TYR A 191 -18.22 -13.12 14.71
C TYR A 191 -17.50 -13.53 13.42
N TYR A 192 -16.19 -13.33 13.38
CA TYR A 192 -15.28 -13.71 12.30
C TYR A 192 -14.41 -14.88 12.76
N PRO A 193 -14.78 -16.13 12.44
CA PRO A 193 -14.06 -17.32 12.90
C PRO A 193 -12.84 -17.63 12.06
N ASN A 194 -11.84 -18.27 12.71
CA ASN A 194 -10.72 -18.95 12.05
C ASN A 194 -9.99 -18.11 10.99
N LEU A 195 -9.74 -16.85 11.30
CA LEU A 195 -8.93 -15.99 10.46
C LEU A 195 -7.47 -16.43 10.56
N ASN A 196 -6.82 -16.67 9.42
CA ASN A 196 -5.35 -16.82 9.36
C ASN A 196 -4.71 -15.43 9.48
N PHE A 197 -4.87 -14.84 10.66
CA PHE A 197 -4.51 -13.46 10.93
C PHE A 197 -3.84 -13.35 12.30
N PRO A 198 -2.64 -12.72 12.38
CA PRO A 198 -1.90 -12.63 13.63
C PRO A 198 -2.68 -11.91 14.74
N LYS A 199 -2.64 -12.48 15.94
CA LYS A 199 -3.34 -11.93 17.11
C LYS A 199 -2.91 -10.50 17.42
N VAL A 200 -1.64 -10.19 17.21
CA VAL A 200 -1.06 -8.87 17.46
C VAL A 200 -1.79 -7.75 16.69
N PHE A 201 -2.38 -8.06 15.53
CA PHE A 201 -3.05 -7.08 14.67
C PHE A 201 -4.57 -7.06 14.75
N THR A 202 -5.19 -7.84 15.64
CA THR A 202 -6.66 -7.94 15.70
C THR A 202 -7.34 -6.59 15.97
N HIS A 203 -6.72 -5.73 16.74
CA HIS A 203 -7.20 -4.38 17.01
C HIS A 203 -7.19 -3.48 15.74
N TYR A 204 -6.24 -3.68 14.82
CA TYR A 204 -6.22 -2.97 13.52
C TYR A 204 -7.32 -3.46 12.59
N LEU A 205 -7.52 -4.78 12.53
CA LEU A 205 -8.61 -5.37 11.76
C LEU A 205 -9.97 -4.84 12.26
N CYS A 206 -10.23 -4.96 13.56
CA CYS A 206 -11.51 -4.50 14.13
C CYS A 206 -11.73 -3.00 13.93
N GLY A 207 -10.69 -2.18 14.08
CA GLY A 207 -10.77 -0.76 13.79
C GLY A 207 -11.16 -0.47 12.34
N LEU A 208 -10.56 -1.19 11.38
CA LEU A 208 -10.90 -1.06 9.97
C LEU A 208 -12.34 -1.49 9.67
N LEU A 209 -12.77 -2.66 10.18
CA LEU A 209 -14.13 -3.16 9.97
C LEU A 209 -15.17 -2.19 10.57
N LYS A 210 -14.93 -1.71 11.78
CA LYS A 210 -15.77 -0.72 12.46
C LYS A 210 -15.89 0.58 11.66
N TYR A 211 -14.78 1.07 11.11
CA TYR A 211 -14.80 2.24 10.26
C TYR A 211 -15.65 2.02 9.00
N LEU A 212 -15.45 0.91 8.29
CA LEU A 212 -16.20 0.58 7.08
C LEU A 212 -17.70 0.43 7.35
N ILE A 213 -18.07 -0.24 8.45
CA ILE A 213 -19.47 -0.41 8.87
C ILE A 213 -20.11 0.95 9.14
N ARG A 214 -19.45 1.82 9.91
CA ARG A 214 -19.96 3.17 10.24
C ARG A 214 -20.05 4.08 9.02
N ALA A 215 -19.15 3.94 8.07
CA ALA A 215 -19.19 4.65 6.80
C ALA A 215 -20.21 4.06 5.80
N GLY A 216 -20.90 2.97 6.18
CA GLY A 216 -21.99 2.34 5.41
C GLY A 216 -21.52 1.51 4.22
N PHE A 217 -20.23 1.14 4.15
CA PHE A 217 -19.72 0.31 3.07
C PHE A 217 -19.95 -1.17 3.35
N SER A 218 -20.48 -1.89 2.37
CA SER A 218 -20.44 -3.35 2.38
C SER A 218 -19.05 -3.83 1.99
N PHE A 219 -18.62 -4.93 2.59
CA PHE A 219 -17.31 -5.50 2.30
C PHE A 219 -17.31 -7.02 2.40
N LYS A 220 -16.35 -7.64 1.71
CA LYS A 220 -15.98 -9.04 1.87
C LYS A 220 -14.53 -9.09 2.25
N LEU A 221 -14.25 -9.69 3.42
CA LEU A 221 -12.88 -9.95 3.85
C LEU A 221 -12.26 -11.00 2.92
N GLY A 222 -11.11 -10.69 2.37
CA GLY A 222 -10.33 -11.61 1.54
C GLY A 222 -9.44 -12.54 2.35
N ASP A 223 -8.44 -13.12 1.71
CA ASP A 223 -7.42 -13.92 2.40
C ASP A 223 -6.54 -13.01 3.26
N THR A 224 -6.47 -13.32 4.56
CA THR A 224 -5.73 -12.56 5.55
C THR A 224 -4.32 -13.12 5.83
N ARG A 225 -3.87 -14.14 5.07
CA ARG A 225 -2.50 -14.69 5.16
C ARG A 225 -1.50 -13.81 4.42
N ASN A 226 -0.25 -13.87 4.84
CA ASN A 226 0.88 -13.25 4.15
C ASN A 226 0.62 -11.76 3.80
N LEU A 227 0.35 -10.97 4.81
CA LEU A 227 0.09 -9.52 4.66
C LEU A 227 1.36 -8.68 4.48
N GLY A 228 2.54 -9.31 4.52
CA GLY A 228 3.83 -8.62 4.53
C GLY A 228 4.29 -8.17 5.91
N HIS A 229 3.52 -8.52 6.96
CA HIS A 229 3.79 -8.13 8.34
C HIS A 229 3.63 -9.32 9.29
N PHE A 230 4.51 -9.42 10.30
CA PHE A 230 4.51 -10.50 11.30
C PHE A 230 4.47 -11.89 10.66
N GLU A 231 5.29 -12.11 9.66
CA GLU A 231 5.23 -13.32 8.85
C GLU A 231 6.12 -14.45 9.41
N PRO A 232 5.52 -15.60 9.77
CA PRO A 232 6.30 -16.71 10.31
C PRO A 232 7.05 -17.48 9.21
N ILE A 233 8.26 -17.91 9.57
CA ILE A 233 9.09 -18.88 8.86
C ILE A 233 9.36 -20.01 9.82
N PHE A 234 8.63 -21.12 9.72
CA PHE A 234 8.82 -22.26 10.59
C PHE A 234 10.09 -23.00 10.22
N ILE A 235 10.85 -23.40 11.24
CA ILE A 235 12.15 -24.07 11.07
C ILE A 235 12.25 -25.33 11.94
N ASN A 236 13.02 -26.30 11.47
CA ASN A 236 13.39 -27.47 12.28
C ASN A 236 14.65 -27.18 13.13
N LYS A 237 15.09 -28.16 13.91
CA LYS A 237 16.28 -28.08 14.78
C LYS A 237 17.58 -27.73 14.03
N ASN A 238 17.63 -27.95 12.73
CA ASN A 238 18.78 -27.66 11.87
C ASN A 238 18.60 -26.33 11.13
N PHE A 239 17.67 -25.46 11.57
CA PHE A 239 17.34 -24.18 10.94
C PHE A 239 16.90 -24.28 9.48
N ARG A 240 16.33 -25.42 9.06
CA ARG A 240 15.74 -25.56 7.73
C ARG A 240 14.27 -25.18 7.77
N VAL A 241 13.85 -24.47 6.73
CA VAL A 241 12.44 -24.09 6.56
C VAL A 241 11.56 -25.34 6.43
N VAL A 242 10.47 -25.36 7.18
CA VAL A 242 9.47 -26.44 7.16
C VAL A 242 8.08 -25.84 6.92
N PRO A 243 7.10 -26.65 6.51
CA PRO A 243 5.73 -26.17 6.30
C PRO A 243 5.15 -25.48 7.54
N PHE A 244 4.23 -24.56 7.32
CA PHE A 244 3.54 -23.81 8.38
C PHE A 244 3.00 -24.74 9.47
N GLY A 245 3.39 -24.49 10.71
CA GLY A 245 2.96 -25.26 11.87
C GLY A 245 3.59 -26.66 12.04
N ALA A 246 4.53 -27.06 11.18
CA ALA A 246 5.21 -28.36 11.27
C ALA A 246 6.32 -28.40 12.35
N SER A 247 6.61 -27.27 12.99
CA SER A 247 7.59 -27.13 14.06
C SER A 247 7.04 -26.24 15.17
N SER A 248 7.64 -26.35 16.37
CA SER A 248 7.40 -25.45 17.50
C SER A 248 8.28 -24.19 17.47
N GLN A 249 9.18 -24.08 16.50
CA GLN A 249 10.09 -22.95 16.33
C GLN A 249 9.79 -22.19 15.05
N ALA A 250 9.75 -20.87 15.14
CA ALA A 250 9.62 -20.01 13.97
C ALA A 250 10.39 -18.70 14.15
N PHE A 251 11.00 -18.24 13.07
CA PHE A 251 11.32 -16.85 12.91
C PHE A 251 10.06 -16.09 12.49
N ILE A 252 9.97 -14.82 12.89
CA ILE A 252 8.90 -13.91 12.50
C ILE A 252 9.58 -12.71 11.85
N ALA A 253 9.34 -12.48 10.56
CA ALA A 253 9.93 -11.37 9.84
C ALA A 253 9.04 -10.14 9.90
N GLU A 254 9.63 -8.97 10.21
CA GLU A 254 8.99 -7.67 10.16
C GLU A 254 9.99 -6.59 9.74
N CYS A 255 9.65 -5.85 8.68
CA CYS A 255 10.50 -4.81 8.13
C CYS A 255 10.07 -3.39 8.50
N ASP A 256 8.84 -3.16 8.94
CA ASP A 256 8.35 -1.87 9.41
C ASP A 256 8.87 -1.58 10.83
N ASP A 257 9.39 -0.37 11.07
CA ASP A 257 10.03 -0.02 12.34
C ASP A 257 9.02 0.11 13.48
N GLU A 258 7.87 0.74 13.21
CA GLU A 258 6.84 0.99 14.23
C GLU A 258 6.11 -0.31 14.58
N LEU A 259 5.83 -1.15 13.59
CA LEU A 259 5.21 -2.46 13.82
C LEU A 259 6.16 -3.39 14.58
N PHE A 260 7.45 -3.40 14.25
CA PHE A 260 8.44 -4.23 14.91
C PHE A 260 8.50 -3.98 16.43
N ASP A 261 8.54 -2.71 16.85
CA ASP A 261 8.57 -2.38 18.29
C ASP A 261 7.26 -2.77 19.00
N MET A 262 6.12 -2.60 18.34
CA MET A 262 4.82 -3.02 18.87
C MET A 262 4.71 -4.55 19.00
N GLU A 263 5.19 -5.28 18.01
CA GLU A 263 5.24 -6.75 17.97
C GLU A 263 6.18 -7.31 19.05
N ALA A 264 7.37 -6.72 19.20
CA ALA A 264 8.31 -7.08 20.25
C ALA A 264 7.67 -6.91 21.64
N ALA A 265 6.98 -5.79 21.87
CA ALA A 265 6.27 -5.54 23.12
C ALA A 265 5.11 -6.52 23.33
N PHE A 266 4.38 -6.89 22.27
CA PHE A 266 3.32 -7.88 22.32
C PHE A 266 3.86 -9.27 22.70
N LEU A 267 4.94 -9.72 22.05
CA LEU A 267 5.56 -11.02 22.34
C LEU A 267 6.09 -11.07 23.77
N ALA A 268 6.82 -10.05 24.21
CA ALA A 268 7.34 -9.98 25.59
C ALA A 268 6.24 -10.01 26.67
N ARG A 269 5.07 -9.45 26.38
CA ARG A 269 3.93 -9.44 27.31
C ARG A 269 3.18 -10.76 27.37
N ASN A 270 3.10 -11.49 26.25
CA ASN A 270 2.26 -12.69 26.13
C ASN A 270 3.01 -13.99 26.35
N PHE A 271 4.35 -13.96 26.38
CA PHE A 271 5.19 -15.13 26.57
C PHE A 271 6.21 -14.89 27.70
N SER A 272 6.26 -15.80 28.65
CA SER A 272 7.20 -15.72 29.79
C SER A 272 8.61 -16.20 29.48
N GLY A 273 8.88 -16.70 28.27
CA GLY A 273 10.18 -17.19 27.82
C GLY A 273 10.13 -17.78 26.43
N GLY A 274 11.30 -18.11 25.88
CA GLY A 274 11.42 -18.69 24.54
C GLY A 274 11.14 -17.69 23.42
N ILE A 275 11.26 -16.38 23.70
CA ILE A 275 11.14 -15.31 22.72
C ILE A 275 12.49 -14.62 22.57
N GLU A 276 12.91 -14.45 21.33
CA GLU A 276 14.08 -13.66 20.96
C GLU A 276 13.68 -12.48 20.08
N ILE A 277 14.31 -11.33 20.28
CA ILE A 277 14.11 -10.12 19.48
C ILE A 277 15.44 -9.79 18.81
N CYS A 278 15.52 -10.03 17.52
CA CYS A 278 16.74 -9.97 16.73
C CYS A 278 16.73 -8.78 15.80
N VAL A 279 17.73 -7.92 15.91
CA VAL A 279 17.86 -6.71 15.09
C VAL A 279 19.24 -6.63 14.44
N PRO A 280 19.39 -6.01 13.26
CA PRO A 280 20.68 -5.67 12.71
C PRO A 280 21.49 -4.80 13.67
N GLU A 281 22.82 -4.92 13.63
CA GLU A 281 23.72 -4.20 14.55
C GLU A 281 23.56 -2.67 14.45
N ASP A 282 23.31 -2.17 13.26
CA ASP A 282 23.13 -0.75 12.93
C ASP A 282 21.71 -0.23 13.17
N PHE A 283 20.76 -1.10 13.53
CA PHE A 283 19.39 -0.69 13.81
C PHE A 283 19.33 0.07 15.15
N ALA A 284 18.92 1.35 15.10
CA ALA A 284 18.86 2.21 16.28
C ALA A 284 17.64 1.96 17.18
N GLY A 285 16.62 1.24 16.67
CA GLY A 285 15.36 0.93 17.36
C GLY A 285 15.46 -0.26 18.30
N SER A 286 14.32 -0.60 18.87
CA SER A 286 14.03 -1.71 19.78
C SER A 286 14.89 -1.81 21.03
N ALA A 287 14.42 -1.14 22.11
CA ALA A 287 14.95 -1.34 23.47
C ALA A 287 14.77 -2.80 23.98
N ALA A 288 13.94 -3.60 23.31
CA ALA A 288 13.65 -4.99 23.65
C ALA A 288 14.60 -6.00 22.98
N ALA A 289 15.57 -5.56 22.16
CA ALA A 289 16.46 -6.45 21.44
C ALA A 289 17.26 -7.35 22.38
N THR A 290 17.14 -8.67 22.19
CA THR A 290 17.90 -9.69 22.91
C THR A 290 19.15 -10.09 22.14
N MET A 291 19.15 -9.91 20.82
CA MET A 291 20.27 -10.20 19.94
C MET A 291 20.45 -9.12 18.88
N ARG A 292 21.72 -8.70 18.66
CA ARG A 292 22.12 -7.90 17.51
C ARG A 292 22.99 -8.74 16.59
N PHE A 293 22.70 -8.72 15.28
CA PHE A 293 23.40 -9.51 14.30
C PHE A 293 23.98 -8.65 13.17
N LYS A 294 25.12 -9.07 12.65
CA LYS A 294 25.75 -8.51 11.43
C LYS A 294 25.34 -9.27 10.20
N ASP A 295 25.16 -10.58 10.34
CA ASP A 295 24.81 -11.51 9.28
C ASP A 295 23.68 -12.42 9.77
N PHE A 296 22.73 -12.73 8.90
CA PHE A 296 21.65 -13.67 9.21
C PHE A 296 22.15 -15.08 9.60
N ALA A 297 23.37 -15.46 9.19
CA ALA A 297 23.97 -16.73 9.61
C ALA A 297 24.13 -16.82 11.15
N GLU A 298 24.28 -15.68 11.83
CA GLU A 298 24.40 -15.61 13.29
C GLU A 298 23.10 -16.03 13.99
N LEU A 299 21.94 -15.90 13.33
CA LEU A 299 20.65 -16.36 13.88
C LEU A 299 20.62 -17.88 14.14
N LYS A 300 21.49 -18.66 13.49
CA LYS A 300 21.66 -20.10 13.76
C LYS A 300 22.32 -20.40 15.10
N ASN A 301 22.87 -19.40 15.78
CA ASN A 301 23.42 -19.52 17.13
C ASN A 301 22.35 -19.41 18.21
N LEU A 302 21.12 -19.04 17.84
CA LEU A 302 20.00 -19.02 18.77
C LEU A 302 19.68 -20.44 19.28
N SER A 303 19.41 -20.54 20.55
CA SER A 303 19.05 -21.81 21.18
C SER A 303 17.85 -21.61 22.12
N ASN A 304 17.04 -22.65 22.28
CA ASN A 304 15.94 -22.70 23.25
C ASN A 304 14.87 -21.58 23.06
N PHE A 305 14.58 -21.19 21.81
CA PHE A 305 13.49 -20.27 21.51
C PHE A 305 12.30 -21.00 20.87
N HIS A 306 11.12 -20.40 21.00
CA HIS A 306 9.92 -20.77 20.26
C HIS A 306 9.68 -19.81 19.09
N TYR A 307 9.80 -18.52 19.37
CA TYR A 307 9.64 -17.48 18.36
C TYR A 307 10.80 -16.50 18.43
N ALA A 308 11.36 -16.15 17.29
CA ALA A 308 12.36 -15.09 17.19
C ALA A 308 11.84 -14.03 16.19
N LEU A 309 11.50 -12.84 16.70
CA LEU A 309 11.15 -11.71 15.87
C LEU A 309 12.43 -11.12 15.27
N VAL A 310 12.50 -11.03 13.95
CA VAL A 310 13.68 -10.60 13.21
C VAL A 310 13.35 -9.36 12.37
N LYS A 311 14.13 -8.31 12.54
CA LYS A 311 14.02 -7.08 11.75
C LYS A 311 14.58 -7.28 10.36
N CYS A 312 13.74 -7.72 9.40
CA CYS A 312 14.15 -8.01 8.01
C CYS A 312 12.94 -8.18 7.10
N GLN A 313 13.22 -8.26 5.80
CA GLN A 313 12.26 -8.79 4.83
C GLN A 313 12.22 -10.33 4.92
N LYS A 314 11.03 -10.90 4.78
CA LYS A 314 10.85 -12.36 4.87
C LYS A 314 11.65 -13.11 3.83
N GLU A 315 11.61 -12.61 2.59
CA GLU A 315 12.29 -13.22 1.43
C GLU A 315 13.80 -13.31 1.62
N GLU A 316 14.40 -12.30 2.24
CA GLU A 316 15.84 -12.28 2.55
C GLU A 316 16.20 -13.39 3.55
N LEU A 317 15.43 -13.51 4.62
CA LEU A 317 15.66 -14.51 5.64
C LEU A 317 15.41 -15.94 5.11
N GLU A 318 14.32 -16.14 4.37
CA GLU A 318 14.02 -17.45 3.74
C GLU A 318 15.11 -17.87 2.74
N ALA A 319 15.61 -16.95 1.93
CA ALA A 319 16.67 -17.25 0.98
C ALA A 319 17.92 -17.80 1.70
N ILE A 320 18.33 -17.17 2.80
CA ILE A 320 19.51 -17.57 3.58
C ILE A 320 19.29 -18.90 4.32
N LEU A 321 18.10 -19.12 4.87
CA LEU A 321 17.78 -20.38 5.53
C LEU A 321 17.74 -21.55 4.53
N ASN A 322 17.31 -21.32 3.29
CA ASN A 322 17.28 -22.33 2.22
C ASN A 322 18.66 -22.59 1.59
N LEU A 323 19.62 -21.66 1.70
CA LEU A 323 21.02 -21.85 1.28
C LEU A 323 21.84 -22.70 2.27
N ALA A 324 21.28 -23.09 3.42
CA ALA A 324 21.93 -23.98 4.36
C ALA A 324 22.14 -25.36 3.71
N ALA A 325 23.38 -25.87 3.82
CA ALA A 325 23.92 -27.03 3.13
C ALA A 325 22.97 -28.25 3.03
N PRO A 326 23.00 -29.00 1.91
CA PRO A 326 22.24 -30.24 1.81
C PRO A 326 22.59 -31.17 2.98
N GLU A 327 21.61 -31.92 3.48
CA GLU A 327 21.90 -32.99 4.45
C GLU A 327 22.93 -33.93 3.84
N PRO A 328 23.95 -34.34 4.59
CA PRO A 328 24.76 -35.46 4.14
C PRO A 328 23.78 -36.64 3.92
N ASP A 329 23.69 -37.07 2.68
CA ASP A 329 22.93 -38.26 2.32
C ASP A 329 23.57 -39.42 3.08
N LEU A 330 22.85 -39.95 4.06
CA LEU A 330 23.31 -41.10 4.89
C LEU A 330 23.67 -42.31 4.04
N PHE A 331 23.32 -42.32 2.76
CA PHE A 331 23.59 -43.41 1.81
C PHE A 331 24.52 -42.99 0.63
N GLY A 332 24.91 -41.72 0.55
CA GLY A 332 25.77 -41.20 -0.51
C GLY A 332 27.25 -41.62 -0.43
N GLU A 333 27.68 -42.19 0.67
CA GLU A 333 29.04 -42.70 0.86
C GLU A 333 29.20 -44.23 0.67
N ILE A 334 28.17 -44.96 0.21
CA ILE A 334 28.16 -46.42 0.09
C ILE A 334 28.00 -46.92 -1.37
N LEU A 335 28.20 -46.03 -2.36
CA LEU A 335 28.28 -46.48 -3.76
C LEU A 335 29.55 -45.93 -4.43
#